data_e3d1495abe0bf24cca628c202dc3ba0f
#
_entry.id   e3d1495abe0bf24cca628c202dc3ba0f
#
_cell.length_a   1.000
_cell.length_b   1.000
_cell.length_c   1.000
_cell.angle_alpha   90.00
_cell.angle_beta   90.00
_cell.angle_gamma   90.00
#
_symmetry.space_group_name_H-M   'P 1'
#
loop_
_entity.id
_entity.type
_entity.pdbx_description
1 polymer ?
#
loop_
_entity_poly.entity_id
_entity_poly.type
_entity_poly.pdbx_seq_one_letter_code
_entity_poly.pdbx_strand_id
1 'polypeptide(L)'
;HKITFHGADGLFDQTSYTFKTGEENPLSKIKYSDSAKAEAAKELKNYLPKITEAKIRNLGNSGLTSYFTSDQKANSYGTSLCRYIYYYGQDAKALGNVKLTKCQAVDATSSYYTVADGIPVAVQGTRDYKYKNGWTGSYEKQTCTINGVAKMLKKNGKWVIDSVSYYYY
;
A
#
# COMPACT_ATOMS: atom_id res chain seq x y z
N HIS A 1 -1.31 -24.33 23.98
CA HIS A 1 -2.27 -23.22 23.80
C HIS A 1 -2.85 -23.28 22.39
N LYS A 2 -4.12 -22.97 22.25
CA LYS A 2 -4.82 -22.91 20.95
C LYS A 2 -5.46 -21.53 20.79
N ILE A 3 -5.26 -20.91 19.64
CA ILE A 3 -5.98 -19.71 19.23
C ILE A 3 -6.96 -20.11 18.13
N THR A 4 -8.22 -19.73 18.27
CA THR A 4 -9.25 -19.92 17.26
C THR A 4 -9.79 -18.56 16.83
N PHE A 5 -9.85 -18.33 15.52
CA PHE A 5 -10.40 -17.11 14.95
C PHE A 5 -11.88 -17.31 14.64
N HIS A 6 -12.72 -16.49 15.24
CA HIS A 6 -14.15 -16.46 14.98
C HIS A 6 -14.50 -15.28 14.08
N GLY A 7 -15.29 -15.49 13.05
CA GLY A 7 -15.73 -14.42 12.14
C GLY A 7 -14.64 -13.88 11.20
N ALA A 8 -13.50 -14.57 11.10
CA ALA A 8 -12.42 -14.21 10.18
C ALA A 8 -12.32 -15.21 9.00
N ASP A 9 -13.48 -15.75 8.58
CA ASP A 9 -13.55 -16.77 7.54
C ASP A 9 -12.85 -16.30 6.26
N GLY A 10 -11.92 -17.12 5.79
CA GLY A 10 -11.13 -16.86 4.60
C GLY A 10 -9.97 -15.85 4.78
N LEU A 11 -9.80 -15.20 5.94
CA LEU A 11 -8.70 -14.25 6.15
C LEU A 11 -7.37 -14.95 6.36
N PHE A 12 -7.36 -16.05 7.13
CA PHE A 12 -6.16 -16.83 7.41
C PHE A 12 -6.22 -18.19 6.73
N ASP A 13 -5.09 -18.83 6.54
CA ASP A 13 -4.95 -20.16 5.91
C ASP A 13 -5.55 -21.28 6.78
N GLN A 14 -5.69 -21.05 8.09
CA GLN A 14 -6.34 -21.97 9.03
C GLN A 14 -7.28 -21.19 9.97
N THR A 15 -8.29 -21.90 10.47
CA THR A 15 -9.24 -21.33 11.44
C THR A 15 -8.73 -21.38 12.88
N SER A 16 -7.71 -22.20 13.16
CA SER A 16 -7.08 -22.27 14.48
C SER A 16 -5.62 -22.70 14.39
N TYR A 17 -4.84 -22.27 15.36
CA TYR A 17 -3.42 -22.55 15.49
C TYR A 17 -3.09 -23.03 16.89
N THR A 18 -2.20 -24.03 16.99
CA THR A 18 -1.73 -24.58 18.27
C THR A 18 -0.28 -24.18 18.53
N PHE A 19 -0.01 -23.71 19.74
CA PHE A 19 1.31 -23.27 20.18
C PHE A 19 1.78 -24.08 21.38
N LYS A 20 3.10 -24.27 21.50
CA LYS A 20 3.73 -24.85 22.69
C LYS A 20 4.09 -23.76 23.69
N THR A 21 4.10 -24.11 24.98
CA THR A 21 4.63 -23.21 26.02
C THR A 21 6.13 -22.96 25.76
N GLY A 22 6.56 -21.71 25.84
CA GLY A 22 7.95 -21.32 25.60
C GLY A 22 8.33 -21.19 24.12
N GLU A 23 7.37 -21.27 23.19
CA GLU A 23 7.64 -21.05 21.77
C GLU A 23 7.92 -19.56 21.48
N GLU A 24 9.03 -19.27 20.83
CA GLU A 24 9.36 -17.92 20.38
C GLU A 24 8.42 -17.49 19.24
N ASN A 25 7.89 -16.28 19.35
CA ASN A 25 7.03 -15.65 18.36
C ASN A 25 5.91 -16.56 17.77
N PRO A 26 4.95 -17.02 18.58
CA PRO A 26 3.89 -17.92 18.12
C PRO A 26 3.05 -17.33 16.97
N LEU A 27 2.96 -15.99 16.85
CA LEU A 27 2.22 -15.30 15.78
C LEU A 27 2.84 -15.53 14.40
N SER A 28 4.10 -15.95 14.30
CA SER A 28 4.77 -16.24 13.02
C SER A 28 4.15 -17.44 12.28
N LYS A 29 3.43 -18.30 12.99
CA LYS A 29 2.72 -19.45 12.41
C LYS A 29 1.43 -19.07 11.70
N ILE A 30 0.84 -17.93 12.08
CA ILE A 30 -0.40 -17.46 11.49
C ILE A 30 -0.09 -16.90 10.12
N LYS A 31 -0.79 -17.37 9.10
CA LYS A 31 -0.60 -16.95 7.71
C LYS A 31 -1.90 -16.45 7.11
N TYR A 32 -1.84 -15.43 6.29
CA TYR A 32 -2.96 -15.02 5.47
C TYR A 32 -3.29 -16.08 4.42
N SER A 33 -4.58 -16.25 4.11
CA SER A 33 -5.02 -17.11 3.02
C SER A 33 -4.64 -16.52 1.65
N ASP A 34 -4.59 -17.36 0.64
CA ASP A 34 -4.34 -16.91 -0.74
C ASP A 34 -5.45 -16.00 -1.24
N SER A 35 -6.70 -16.24 -0.82
CA SER A 35 -7.83 -15.36 -1.09
C SER A 35 -7.61 -13.95 -0.51
N ALA A 36 -7.22 -13.85 0.76
CA ALA A 36 -6.92 -12.57 1.42
C ALA A 36 -5.78 -11.82 0.72
N LYS A 37 -4.73 -12.53 0.32
CA LYS A 37 -3.61 -11.96 -0.44
C LYS A 37 -4.05 -11.40 -1.80
N ALA A 38 -4.90 -12.13 -2.51
CA ALA A 38 -5.45 -11.69 -3.79
C ALA A 38 -6.37 -10.47 -3.65
N GLU A 39 -7.23 -10.46 -2.62
CA GLU A 39 -8.09 -9.31 -2.31
C GLU A 39 -7.28 -8.06 -1.99
N ALA A 40 -6.26 -8.16 -1.13
CA ALA A 40 -5.41 -7.03 -0.76
C ALA A 40 -4.71 -6.43 -1.99
N ALA A 41 -4.16 -7.27 -2.87
CA ALA A 41 -3.52 -6.83 -4.11
C ALA A 41 -4.51 -6.17 -5.07
N LYS A 42 -5.72 -6.71 -5.21
CA LYS A 42 -6.79 -6.13 -6.02
C LYS A 42 -7.19 -4.74 -5.52
N GLU A 43 -7.38 -4.59 -4.21
CA GLU A 43 -7.76 -3.30 -3.64
C GLU A 43 -6.64 -2.27 -3.78
N LEU A 44 -5.38 -2.63 -3.56
CA LEU A 44 -4.26 -1.73 -3.80
C LEU A 44 -4.22 -1.26 -5.26
N LYS A 45 -4.40 -2.16 -6.21
CA LYS A 45 -4.48 -1.84 -7.64
C LYS A 45 -5.58 -0.82 -7.93
N ASN A 46 -6.73 -0.92 -7.25
CA ASN A 46 -7.84 0.01 -7.38
C ASN A 46 -7.55 1.38 -6.76
N TYR A 47 -6.73 1.43 -5.69
CA TYR A 47 -6.43 2.68 -4.99
C TYR A 47 -5.38 3.53 -5.70
N LEU A 48 -4.36 2.92 -6.29
CA LEU A 48 -3.21 3.62 -6.85
C LEU A 48 -3.58 4.73 -7.86
N PRO A 49 -4.49 4.53 -8.82
CA PRO A 49 -4.89 5.59 -9.74
C PRO A 49 -5.64 6.74 -9.06
N LYS A 50 -6.26 6.47 -7.90
CA LYS A 50 -7.06 7.45 -7.15
C LYS A 50 -6.23 8.33 -6.23
N ILE A 51 -5.03 7.89 -5.88
CA ILE A 51 -4.09 8.63 -5.03
C ILE A 51 -3.32 9.61 -5.91
N THR A 52 -3.85 10.82 -6.07
CA THR A 52 -3.24 11.91 -6.82
C THR A 52 -2.81 13.02 -5.89
N GLU A 53 -1.87 13.86 -6.30
CA GLU A 53 -1.39 14.97 -5.47
C GLU A 53 -2.50 15.94 -5.09
N ALA A 54 -3.39 16.28 -6.02
CA ALA A 54 -4.50 17.17 -5.74
C ALA A 54 -5.40 16.63 -4.60
N LYS A 55 -5.61 15.31 -4.56
CA LYS A 55 -6.36 14.66 -3.49
C LYS A 55 -5.57 14.59 -2.19
N ILE A 56 -4.24 14.38 -2.25
CA ILE A 56 -3.38 14.41 -1.06
C ILE A 56 -3.38 15.78 -0.41
N ARG A 57 -3.31 16.85 -1.19
CA ARG A 57 -3.38 18.23 -0.67
C ARG A 57 -4.73 18.58 -0.04
N ASN A 58 -5.77 17.85 -0.37
CA ASN A 58 -7.13 18.05 0.13
C ASN A 58 -7.65 16.82 0.89
N LEU A 59 -6.83 16.24 1.76
CA LEU A 59 -7.13 14.97 2.43
C LEU A 59 -8.50 14.94 3.10
N GLY A 60 -8.86 15.97 3.84
CA GLY A 60 -10.12 16.04 4.57
C GLY A 60 -11.38 15.93 3.69
N ASN A 61 -11.29 16.34 2.41
CA ASN A 61 -12.42 16.36 1.47
C ASN A 61 -12.25 15.41 0.29
N SER A 62 -11.12 14.73 0.20
CA SER A 62 -10.77 13.90 -0.98
C SER A 62 -11.30 12.47 -0.90
N GLY A 63 -11.69 12.00 0.28
CA GLY A 63 -11.99 10.60 0.56
C GLY A 63 -10.76 9.68 0.59
N LEU A 64 -9.54 10.20 0.42
CA LEU A 64 -8.31 9.40 0.41
C LEU A 64 -7.98 8.76 1.75
N THR A 65 -8.33 9.41 2.86
CA THR A 65 -8.10 8.90 4.22
C THR A 65 -8.71 7.53 4.43
N SER A 66 -9.79 7.23 3.70
CA SER A 66 -10.45 5.92 3.74
C SER A 66 -9.62 4.77 3.14
N TYR A 67 -8.54 5.06 2.43
CA TYR A 67 -7.63 4.06 1.84
C TYR A 67 -6.44 3.69 2.75
N PHE A 68 -6.32 4.37 3.90
CA PHE A 68 -5.21 4.20 4.83
C PHE A 68 -5.69 3.80 6.22
N THR A 69 -4.80 3.26 7.03
CA THR A 69 -5.12 2.86 8.41
C THR A 69 -5.40 4.05 9.33
N SER A 70 -4.86 5.24 9.01
CA SER A 70 -5.12 6.49 9.71
C SER A 70 -4.86 7.70 8.80
N ASP A 71 -5.34 8.88 9.21
CA ASP A 71 -5.08 10.15 8.51
C ASP A 71 -3.59 10.49 8.48
N GLN A 72 -2.87 10.18 9.56
CA GLN A 72 -1.41 10.35 9.61
C GLN A 72 -0.71 9.48 8.56
N LYS A 73 -1.14 8.22 8.41
CA LYS A 73 -0.62 7.32 7.38
C LYS A 73 -0.98 7.81 5.98
N ALA A 74 -2.19 8.29 5.77
CA ALA A 74 -2.61 8.91 4.51
C ALA A 74 -1.73 10.10 4.12
N ASN A 75 -1.44 10.98 5.06
CA ASN A 75 -0.57 12.13 4.84
C ASN A 75 0.86 11.69 4.51
N SER A 76 1.46 10.83 5.34
CA SER A 76 2.84 10.39 5.17
C SER A 76 3.05 9.58 3.89
N TYR A 77 2.23 8.56 3.66
CA TYR A 77 2.42 7.61 2.57
C TYR A 77 1.75 8.04 1.27
N GLY A 78 0.66 8.80 1.34
CA GLY A 78 0.10 9.44 0.17
C GLY A 78 1.10 10.39 -0.47
N THR A 79 1.76 11.22 0.33
CA THR A 79 2.85 12.09 -0.12
C THR A 79 4.01 11.25 -0.67
N SER A 80 4.36 10.13 -0.04
CA SER A 80 5.41 9.23 -0.53
C SER A 80 5.05 8.59 -1.87
N LEU A 81 3.79 8.24 -2.11
CA LEU A 81 3.30 7.73 -3.40
C LEU A 81 3.35 8.77 -4.53
N CYS A 82 3.45 10.05 -4.16
CA CYS A 82 3.60 11.16 -5.09
C CYS A 82 5.01 11.78 -5.05
N ARG A 83 5.94 11.22 -4.29
CA ARG A 83 7.19 11.85 -3.87
C ARG A 83 8.20 12.13 -4.98
N TYR A 84 8.14 11.42 -6.09
CA TYR A 84 9.03 11.73 -7.22
C TYR A 84 8.85 13.16 -7.72
N ILE A 85 7.72 13.74 -7.45
CA ILE A 85 7.34 15.10 -7.72
C ILE A 85 8.20 16.10 -6.96
N TYR A 86 8.66 15.73 -5.78
CA TYR A 86 9.50 16.59 -4.93
C TYR A 86 10.90 16.82 -5.49
N TYR A 87 11.40 15.91 -6.33
CA TYR A 87 12.74 15.98 -6.88
C TYR A 87 12.85 16.98 -8.03
N TYR A 88 11.76 17.26 -8.75
CA TYR A 88 11.71 18.15 -9.91
C TYR A 88 11.07 19.52 -9.64
N GLY A 89 10.86 19.87 -8.37
CA GLY A 89 10.39 21.19 -7.99
C GLY A 89 8.92 21.27 -7.57
N GLN A 90 8.56 22.45 -7.11
CA GLN A 90 7.36 22.73 -6.33
C GLN A 90 6.04 22.57 -7.08
N ASP A 91 6.06 22.41 -8.39
CA ASP A 91 4.89 22.41 -9.26
C ASP A 91 4.59 21.08 -9.97
N ALA A 92 5.18 19.98 -9.52
CA ALA A 92 4.87 18.68 -10.11
C ALA A 92 3.61 18.06 -9.49
N LYS A 93 2.82 17.34 -10.28
CA LYS A 93 1.52 16.75 -9.89
C LYS A 93 1.42 15.33 -10.39
N ALA A 94 1.23 14.36 -9.48
CA ALA A 94 0.93 12.99 -9.87
C ALA A 94 -0.46 12.89 -10.51
N LEU A 95 -0.51 12.23 -11.65
CA LEU A 95 -1.76 11.97 -12.37
C LEU A 95 -2.31 10.59 -11.98
N GLY A 96 -3.59 10.35 -12.26
CA GLY A 96 -4.27 9.09 -11.95
C GLY A 96 -3.96 7.92 -12.89
N ASN A 97 -3.29 8.17 -14.02
CA ASN A 97 -3.00 7.16 -15.04
C ASN A 97 -1.79 6.29 -14.65
N VAL A 98 -2.06 5.29 -13.85
CA VAL A 98 -1.10 4.27 -13.42
C VAL A 98 -1.22 3.05 -14.33
N LYS A 99 -0.09 2.58 -14.85
CA LYS A 99 0.00 1.33 -15.63
C LYS A 99 0.86 0.35 -14.85
N LEU A 100 0.25 -0.69 -14.30
CA LEU A 100 0.94 -1.69 -13.50
C LEU A 100 1.34 -2.89 -14.35
N THR A 101 2.58 -3.31 -14.23
CA THR A 101 3.11 -4.57 -14.75
C THR A 101 3.09 -5.67 -13.69
N LYS A 102 3.12 -5.28 -12.40
CA LYS A 102 3.01 -6.18 -11.26
C LYS A 102 2.20 -5.52 -10.14
N CYS A 103 1.27 -6.26 -9.56
CA CYS A 103 0.60 -5.92 -8.30
C CYS A 103 0.13 -7.22 -7.66
N GLN A 104 0.95 -7.79 -6.78
CA GLN A 104 0.70 -9.09 -6.16
C GLN A 104 1.30 -9.16 -4.77
N ALA A 105 0.67 -9.95 -3.89
CA ALA A 105 1.23 -10.26 -2.59
C ALA A 105 2.56 -11.01 -2.75
N VAL A 106 3.49 -10.70 -1.86
CA VAL A 106 4.82 -11.34 -1.79
C VAL A 106 5.06 -11.82 -0.38
N ASP A 107 6.00 -12.75 -0.22
CA ASP A 107 6.44 -13.18 1.10
C ASP A 107 7.19 -12.05 1.80
N ALA A 108 7.01 -11.98 3.11
CA ALA A 108 7.76 -11.03 3.92
C ALA A 108 9.24 -11.41 3.96
N THR A 109 10.09 -10.41 3.81
CA THR A 109 11.56 -10.60 3.82
C THR A 109 12.17 -10.61 5.23
N SER A 110 11.38 -10.20 6.24
CA SER A 110 11.83 -10.12 7.64
C SER A 110 11.42 -11.36 8.43
N SER A 111 12.35 -11.93 9.17
CA SER A 111 12.09 -13.03 10.12
C SER A 111 11.19 -12.60 11.30
N TYR A 112 11.08 -11.30 11.55
CA TYR A 112 10.22 -10.74 12.59
C TYR A 112 8.81 -10.41 12.10
N TYR A 113 8.52 -10.65 10.82
CA TYR A 113 7.21 -10.38 10.26
C TYR A 113 6.13 -11.28 10.87
N THR A 114 5.00 -10.67 11.18
CA THR A 114 3.78 -11.37 11.59
C THR A 114 2.58 -10.86 10.79
N VAL A 115 1.44 -11.54 10.90
CA VAL A 115 0.19 -11.08 10.28
C VAL A 115 -0.25 -9.68 10.74
N ALA A 116 0.20 -9.23 11.92
CA ALA A 116 -0.06 -7.87 12.40
C ALA A 116 0.59 -6.78 11.56
N ASP A 117 1.65 -7.12 10.81
CA ASP A 117 2.34 -6.19 9.90
C ASP A 117 1.59 -5.98 8.56
N GLY A 118 0.54 -6.75 8.32
CA GLY A 118 -0.24 -6.70 7.10
C GLY A 118 0.35 -7.54 5.96
N ILE A 119 -0.35 -7.58 4.83
CA ILE A 119 0.08 -8.30 3.63
C ILE A 119 1.00 -7.40 2.81
N PRO A 120 2.28 -7.78 2.58
CA PRO A 120 3.14 -7.05 1.66
C PRO A 120 2.70 -7.32 0.22
N VAL A 121 2.42 -6.25 -0.51
CA VAL A 121 2.03 -6.30 -1.93
C VAL A 121 3.09 -5.57 -2.75
N ALA A 122 3.78 -6.31 -3.60
CA ALA A 122 4.75 -5.74 -4.52
C ALA A 122 4.05 -5.09 -5.71
N VAL A 123 4.51 -3.89 -6.06
CA VAL A 123 3.97 -3.09 -7.16
C VAL A 123 5.10 -2.67 -8.09
N GLN A 124 4.89 -2.87 -9.40
CA GLN A 124 5.77 -2.37 -10.45
C GLN A 124 4.92 -1.79 -11.58
N GLY A 125 5.44 -0.78 -12.23
CA GLY A 125 4.73 -0.14 -13.34
C GLY A 125 5.20 1.28 -13.59
N THR A 126 4.30 2.09 -14.12
CA THR A 126 4.56 3.50 -14.42
C THR A 126 3.40 4.37 -13.98
N ARG A 127 3.69 5.63 -13.70
CA ARG A 127 2.71 6.68 -13.42
C ARG A 127 3.08 7.93 -14.19
N ASP A 128 2.11 8.59 -14.77
CA ASP A 128 2.32 9.90 -15.36
C ASP A 128 2.23 11.00 -14.30
N TYR A 129 3.00 12.04 -14.53
CA TYR A 129 2.96 13.27 -13.75
C TYR A 129 3.13 14.49 -14.66
N LYS A 130 2.75 15.65 -14.16
CA LYS A 130 3.04 16.94 -14.79
C LYS A 130 3.99 17.73 -13.90
N TYR A 131 4.94 18.41 -14.50
CA TYR A 131 5.79 19.38 -13.80
C TYR A 131 5.83 20.69 -14.58
N LYS A 132 6.08 21.79 -13.87
CA LYS A 132 6.26 23.09 -14.48
C LYS A 132 7.72 23.26 -14.85
N ASN A 133 7.98 23.41 -16.13
CA ASN A 133 9.34 23.69 -16.61
C ASN A 133 9.74 25.10 -16.18
N GLY A 134 10.83 25.22 -15.39
CA GLY A 134 11.30 26.49 -14.84
C GLY A 134 11.80 27.50 -15.91
N TRP A 135 12.14 27.02 -17.11
CA TRP A 135 12.62 27.85 -18.21
C TRP A 135 11.47 28.39 -19.06
N THR A 136 10.49 27.55 -19.36
CA THR A 136 9.38 27.89 -20.26
C THR A 136 8.13 28.33 -19.51
N GLY A 137 8.03 28.05 -18.22
CA GLY A 137 6.83 28.28 -17.43
C GLY A 137 5.66 27.38 -17.79
N SER A 138 5.80 26.47 -18.79
CA SER A 138 4.76 25.57 -19.24
C SER A 138 4.78 24.26 -18.47
N TYR A 139 3.59 23.58 -18.41
CA TYR A 139 3.50 22.26 -17.83
C TYR A 139 3.84 21.18 -18.87
N GLU A 140 4.75 20.32 -18.50
CA GLU A 140 5.15 19.16 -19.30
C GLU A 140 4.71 17.87 -18.64
N LYS A 141 4.33 16.87 -19.45
CA LYS A 141 3.96 15.55 -19.01
C LYS A 141 5.17 14.64 -19.08
N GLN A 142 5.40 13.89 -18.02
CA GLN A 142 6.42 12.85 -17.96
C GLN A 142 5.88 11.57 -17.32
N THR A 143 6.61 10.48 -17.48
CA THR A 143 6.28 9.18 -16.92
C THR A 143 7.41 8.74 -16.00
N CYS A 144 7.08 8.33 -14.78
CA CYS A 144 8.03 7.74 -13.85
C CYS A 144 7.76 6.26 -13.61
N THR A 145 8.79 5.51 -13.28
CA THR A 145 8.70 4.11 -12.88
C THR A 145 8.26 4.00 -11.42
N ILE A 146 7.33 3.08 -11.16
CA ILE A 146 6.92 2.69 -9.81
C ILE A 146 7.58 1.35 -9.50
N ASN A 147 8.28 1.24 -8.38
CA ASN A 147 8.80 -0.03 -7.87
C ASN A 147 8.80 0.01 -6.35
N GLY A 148 8.07 -0.89 -5.70
CA GLY A 148 8.00 -0.88 -4.25
C GLY A 148 7.04 -1.91 -3.67
N VAL A 149 6.84 -1.80 -2.36
CA VAL A 149 5.98 -2.68 -1.57
C VAL A 149 5.05 -1.83 -0.72
N ALA A 150 3.75 -2.13 -0.75
CA ALA A 150 2.76 -1.60 0.18
C ALA A 150 2.34 -2.70 1.15
N LYS A 151 2.22 -2.37 2.43
CA LYS A 151 1.63 -3.26 3.44
C LYS A 151 0.15 -2.96 3.58
N MET A 152 -0.68 -3.98 3.38
CA MET A 152 -2.14 -3.90 3.43
C MET A 152 -2.68 -4.56 4.69
N LEU A 153 -3.55 -3.85 5.43
CA LEU A 153 -4.26 -4.37 6.59
C LEU A 153 -5.77 -4.36 6.36
N LYS A 154 -6.48 -5.34 6.91
CA LYS A 154 -7.95 -5.36 6.89
C LYS A 154 -8.47 -4.65 8.14
N LYS A 155 -9.15 -3.51 7.94
CA LYS A 155 -9.74 -2.69 9.00
C LYS A 155 -11.24 -2.52 8.73
N ASN A 156 -12.08 -2.93 9.68
CA ASN A 156 -13.54 -2.88 9.54
C ASN A 156 -14.05 -3.51 8.22
N GLY A 157 -13.52 -4.69 7.89
CA GLY A 157 -13.90 -5.43 6.68
C GLY A 157 -13.32 -4.92 5.37
N LYS A 158 -12.53 -3.83 5.40
CA LYS A 158 -11.93 -3.20 4.21
C LYS A 158 -10.41 -3.28 4.25
N TRP A 159 -9.79 -3.63 3.13
CA TRP A 159 -8.35 -3.54 2.97
C TRP A 159 -7.92 -2.08 2.85
N VAL A 160 -6.91 -1.68 3.62
CA VAL A 160 -6.36 -0.33 3.64
C VAL A 160 -4.83 -0.38 3.68
N ILE A 161 -4.20 0.71 3.25
CA ILE A 161 -2.74 0.84 3.22
C ILE A 161 -2.26 1.24 4.61
N ASP A 162 -1.35 0.46 5.19
CA ASP A 162 -0.67 0.82 6.45
C ASP A 162 0.64 1.53 6.20
N SER A 163 1.45 1.02 5.29
CA SER A 163 2.75 1.62 4.97
C SER A 163 3.14 1.35 3.52
N VAL A 164 4.05 2.16 3.00
CA VAL A 164 4.53 2.04 1.63
C VAL A 164 6.02 2.30 1.60
N SER A 165 6.74 1.42 0.92
CA SER A 165 8.14 1.56 0.59
C SER A 165 8.26 1.60 -0.94
N TYR A 166 8.17 2.79 -1.53
CA TYR A 166 8.29 3.00 -2.97
C TYR A 166 9.62 3.63 -3.34
N TYR A 167 10.17 3.11 -4.42
CA TYR A 167 11.28 3.72 -5.12
C TYR A 167 10.77 4.15 -6.50
N TYR A 168 10.80 5.43 -6.79
CA TYR A 168 10.53 5.98 -8.11
C TYR A 168 11.88 6.33 -8.75
N TYR A 169 12.09 5.87 -9.95
CA TYR A 169 13.28 6.18 -10.73
C TYR A 169 12.92 6.86 -12.04
#